data_a06f524a407388a7ea5d89064c388ce5
#
_entry.id   a06f524a407388a7ea5d89064c388ce5
#
_cell.length_a   1.000
_cell.length_b   1.000
_cell.length_c   1.000
_cell.angle_alpha   90.00
_cell.angle_beta   90.00
_cell.angle_gamma   90.00
#
_symmetry.space_group_name_H-M   'P 1'
#
loop_
_entity.id
_entity.type
_entity.pdbx_description
1 polymer ?
#
loop_
_entity_poly.entity_id
_entity_poly.type
_entity_poly.pdbx_seq_one_letter_code
_entity_poly.pdbx_strand_id
1 'polypeptide(L)'
;SILASLLPDVFTVESGTFFSFLIFMLVAVIGGMGSVSLTNVLNLILIYVGVVLAAVLVLQGHGGWTAIKTLTAAQPDVPYLSLTAGMGWIGIISWIIVMLGNTNSVQGVVQIGLTGKDDKAARNGFIFGALLMVPVGFICAILGVAGRALLPDASASMALPMILMSVPPILGGITLSGLWAADMGTGCSMIIGLSTTVSTDIVYKLNCNKIPESKKMLVNKVIVVLSSIITYLIATQMGAILDAMQKALSLAIGTSFIVIGGLLFPGFSSRKAGFWTIMTSIVSIIAWNIVPALTPVFKSIGLFMLATCGAVFIIISLVDSEKVKGTSAVITTAKLAQTAE
;
A
#
# COMPACT_ATOMS: atom_id res chain seq x y z
N SER A 1 -10.56 -11.55 7.85
CA SER A 1 -9.82 -12.51 8.68
C SER A 1 -9.80 -12.13 10.16
N ILE A 2 -9.37 -10.87 10.56
CA ILE A 2 -9.25 -10.48 11.98
C ILE A 2 -10.60 -10.60 12.73
N LEU A 3 -11.70 -10.04 12.21
CA LEU A 3 -13.01 -10.14 12.84
C LEU A 3 -13.51 -11.58 12.95
N ALA A 4 -13.28 -12.39 11.91
CA ALA A 4 -13.63 -13.80 11.93
C ALA A 4 -12.81 -14.62 12.93
N SER A 5 -11.58 -14.20 13.24
CA SER A 5 -10.75 -14.83 14.27
C SER A 5 -11.17 -14.42 15.69
N LEU A 6 -11.54 -13.14 15.88
CA LEU A 6 -11.95 -12.62 17.20
C LEU A 6 -13.33 -13.13 17.63
N LEU A 7 -14.26 -13.25 16.69
CA LEU A 7 -15.66 -13.60 16.93
C LEU A 7 -16.13 -14.62 15.87
N PRO A 8 -15.61 -15.85 15.89
CA PRO A 8 -15.89 -16.86 14.87
C PRO A 8 -17.37 -17.28 14.80
N ASP A 9 -18.09 -17.18 15.91
CA ASP A 9 -19.52 -17.51 16.00
C ASP A 9 -20.41 -16.41 15.38
N VAL A 10 -19.86 -15.18 15.20
CA VAL A 10 -20.61 -14.01 14.71
C VAL A 10 -20.20 -13.66 13.28
N PHE A 11 -18.93 -13.76 12.98
CA PHE A 11 -18.37 -13.34 11.69
C PHE A 11 -17.72 -14.49 10.93
N THR A 12 -18.20 -14.71 9.72
CA THR A 12 -17.44 -15.40 8.68
C THR A 12 -16.44 -14.42 8.05
N VAL A 13 -15.50 -14.91 7.24
CA VAL A 13 -14.56 -14.04 6.49
C VAL A 13 -15.33 -13.06 5.60
N GLU A 14 -16.41 -13.51 4.96
CA GLU A 14 -17.23 -12.69 4.07
C GLU A 14 -18.01 -11.61 4.83
N SER A 15 -18.74 -11.99 5.88
CA SER A 15 -19.51 -11.02 6.69
C SER A 15 -18.58 -10.04 7.42
N GLY A 16 -17.43 -10.49 7.89
CA GLY A 16 -16.42 -9.64 8.48
C GLY A 16 -15.81 -8.65 7.48
N THR A 17 -15.63 -9.05 6.21
CA THR A 17 -15.19 -8.16 5.13
C THR A 17 -16.24 -7.10 4.83
N PHE A 18 -17.50 -7.49 4.74
CA PHE A 18 -18.61 -6.54 4.53
C PHE A 18 -18.75 -5.54 5.68
N PHE A 19 -18.67 -6.01 6.91
CA PHE A 19 -18.75 -5.15 8.09
C PHE A 19 -17.56 -4.18 8.17
N SER A 20 -16.35 -4.67 7.91
CA SER A 20 -15.16 -3.83 7.80
C SER A 20 -15.31 -2.77 6.72
N PHE A 21 -15.84 -3.13 5.55
CA PHE A 21 -16.14 -2.19 4.47
C PHE A 21 -17.10 -1.07 4.91
N LEU A 22 -18.18 -1.39 5.62
CA LEU A 22 -19.13 -0.38 6.11
C LEU A 22 -18.47 0.61 7.06
N ILE A 23 -17.70 0.11 8.04
CA ILE A 23 -16.99 0.97 9.00
C ILE A 23 -15.95 1.84 8.28
N PHE A 24 -15.22 1.26 7.37
CA PHE A 24 -14.24 1.92 6.50
C PHE A 24 -14.85 3.13 5.76
N MET A 25 -15.95 2.87 5.08
CA MET A 25 -16.69 3.88 4.35
C MET A 25 -17.19 4.99 5.27
N LEU A 26 -17.76 4.65 6.43
CA LEU A 26 -18.24 5.62 7.41
C LEU A 26 -17.10 6.50 7.94
N VAL A 27 -15.98 5.89 8.33
CA VAL A 27 -14.79 6.63 8.82
C VAL A 27 -14.24 7.57 7.74
N ALA A 28 -14.17 7.12 6.48
CA ALA A 28 -13.69 7.96 5.38
C ALA A 28 -14.63 9.14 5.08
N VAL A 29 -15.95 8.94 5.19
CA VAL A 29 -16.96 9.99 4.94
C VAL A 29 -17.00 11.04 6.06
N ILE A 30 -16.77 10.63 7.32
CA ILE A 30 -16.91 11.50 8.50
C ILE A 30 -15.58 12.09 8.91
N GLY A 31 -14.52 11.29 8.94
CA GLY A 31 -13.27 11.60 9.64
C GLY A 31 -12.33 12.58 8.93
N GLY A 32 -12.23 12.52 7.63
CA GLY A 32 -11.22 13.28 6.89
C GLY A 32 -9.76 12.90 7.23
N MET A 33 -8.79 13.55 6.56
CA MET A 33 -7.36 13.18 6.67
C MET A 33 -6.75 13.46 8.06
N GLY A 34 -7.18 14.53 8.74
CA GLY A 34 -6.58 14.93 10.03
C GLY A 34 -6.87 13.96 11.16
N SER A 35 -8.11 13.50 11.28
CA SER A 35 -8.51 12.52 12.30
C SER A 35 -7.86 11.16 12.05
N VAL A 36 -7.74 10.74 10.79
CA VAL A 36 -7.06 9.50 10.40
C VAL A 36 -5.58 9.54 10.82
N SER A 37 -4.90 10.66 10.62
CA SER A 37 -3.48 10.79 10.98
C SER A 37 -3.24 10.66 12.49
N LEU A 38 -4.07 11.29 13.32
CA LEU A 38 -3.94 11.20 14.78
C LEU A 38 -4.20 9.76 15.28
N THR A 39 -5.24 9.12 14.75
CA THR A 39 -5.55 7.73 15.08
C THR A 39 -4.42 6.78 14.68
N ASN A 40 -3.75 7.02 13.55
CA ASN A 40 -2.64 6.20 13.10
C ASN A 40 -1.43 6.24 14.05
N VAL A 41 -1.16 7.37 14.71
CA VAL A 41 -0.09 7.45 15.73
C VAL A 41 -0.40 6.54 16.91
N LEU A 42 -1.65 6.57 17.40
CA LEU A 42 -2.08 5.68 18.50
C LEU A 42 -2.01 4.21 18.08
N ASN A 43 -2.49 3.89 16.90
CA ASN A 43 -2.46 2.54 16.33
C ASN A 43 -1.02 2.03 16.20
N LEU A 44 -0.08 2.87 15.75
CA LEU A 44 1.33 2.50 15.65
C LEU A 44 1.89 2.05 17.01
N ILE A 45 1.60 2.78 18.10
CA ILE A 45 2.06 2.44 19.44
C ILE A 45 1.45 1.12 19.89
N LEU A 46 0.13 0.95 19.73
CA LEU A 46 -0.59 -0.27 20.12
C LEU A 46 -0.07 -1.50 19.37
N ILE A 47 0.13 -1.38 18.06
CA ILE A 47 0.66 -2.47 17.23
C ILE A 47 2.08 -2.81 17.65
N TYR A 48 2.93 -1.80 17.80
CA TYR A 48 4.33 -2.01 18.16
C TYR A 48 4.46 -2.78 19.47
N VAL A 49 3.80 -2.28 20.51
CA VAL A 49 3.80 -2.91 21.83
C VAL A 49 3.15 -4.30 21.76
N GLY A 50 1.99 -4.39 21.10
CA GLY A 50 1.25 -5.65 21.02
C GLY A 50 1.99 -6.74 20.26
N VAL A 51 2.55 -6.43 19.09
CA VAL A 51 3.27 -7.42 18.26
C VAL A 51 4.58 -7.85 18.91
N VAL A 52 5.32 -6.93 19.56
CA VAL A 52 6.56 -7.28 20.30
C VAL A 52 6.25 -8.20 21.46
N LEU A 53 5.27 -7.84 22.31
CA LEU A 53 4.88 -8.65 23.45
C LEU A 53 4.33 -10.02 23.01
N ALA A 54 3.51 -10.06 21.97
CA ALA A 54 2.99 -11.30 21.41
C ALA A 54 4.12 -12.20 20.92
N ALA A 55 5.11 -11.67 20.21
CA ALA A 55 6.25 -12.45 19.74
C ALA A 55 7.05 -13.05 20.91
N VAL A 56 7.30 -12.27 21.97
CA VAL A 56 7.99 -12.75 23.17
C VAL A 56 7.19 -13.87 23.84
N LEU A 57 5.88 -13.68 24.05
CA LEU A 57 5.04 -14.67 24.75
C LEU A 57 4.85 -15.94 23.91
N VAL A 58 4.67 -15.84 22.62
CA VAL A 58 4.58 -17.00 21.72
C VAL A 58 5.88 -17.79 21.75
N LEU A 59 7.03 -17.14 21.66
CA LEU A 59 8.31 -17.83 21.76
C LEU A 59 8.53 -18.48 23.11
N GLN A 60 8.28 -17.78 24.21
CA GLN A 60 8.43 -18.31 25.56
C GLN A 60 7.50 -19.50 25.84
N GLY A 61 6.25 -19.40 25.41
CA GLY A 61 5.25 -20.47 25.60
C GLY A 61 5.54 -21.75 24.82
N HIS A 62 6.37 -21.70 23.78
CA HIS A 62 6.65 -22.85 22.91
C HIS A 62 8.13 -23.26 22.86
N GLY A 63 8.88 -23.00 23.92
CA GLY A 63 10.28 -23.45 24.05
C GLY A 63 11.31 -22.58 23.30
N GLY A 64 10.94 -21.35 22.97
CA GLY A 64 11.82 -20.36 22.34
C GLY A 64 12.02 -20.55 20.84
N TRP A 65 12.86 -19.69 20.29
CA TRP A 65 13.15 -19.69 18.85
C TRP A 65 13.74 -21.02 18.35
N THR A 66 14.52 -21.71 19.19
CA THR A 66 15.12 -23.01 18.82
C THR A 66 14.06 -24.08 18.57
N ALA A 67 13.04 -24.17 19.43
CA ALA A 67 11.94 -25.10 19.23
C ALA A 67 11.12 -24.77 17.96
N ILE A 68 10.80 -23.51 17.74
CA ILE A 68 10.12 -23.07 16.50
C ILE A 68 10.93 -23.44 15.25
N LYS A 69 12.26 -23.23 15.27
CA LYS A 69 13.14 -23.62 14.16
C LYS A 69 13.08 -25.12 13.89
N THR A 70 13.10 -25.95 14.93
CA THR A 70 13.03 -27.41 14.79
C THR A 70 11.71 -27.85 14.18
N LEU A 71 10.59 -27.30 14.68
CA LEU A 71 9.25 -27.58 14.14
C LEU A 71 9.13 -27.15 12.67
N THR A 72 9.66 -25.98 12.33
CA THR A 72 9.62 -25.48 10.96
C THR A 72 10.50 -26.29 10.02
N ALA A 73 11.69 -26.72 10.47
CA ALA A 73 12.60 -27.54 9.70
C ALA A 73 12.06 -28.96 9.41
N ALA A 74 11.14 -29.45 10.24
CA ALA A 74 10.46 -30.72 10.03
C ALA A 74 9.38 -30.67 8.94
N GLN A 75 9.01 -29.49 8.44
CA GLN A 75 8.02 -29.30 7.37
C GLN A 75 8.73 -29.27 6.01
N PRO A 76 8.46 -30.23 5.09
CA PRO A 76 9.27 -30.41 3.88
C PRO A 76 9.01 -29.40 2.77
N ASP A 77 7.86 -28.70 2.82
CA ASP A 77 7.32 -28.06 1.63
C ASP A 77 7.90 -26.68 1.29
N VAL A 78 8.35 -25.90 2.28
CA VAL A 78 8.89 -24.55 2.06
C VAL A 78 10.01 -24.21 3.03
N PRO A 79 11.16 -23.72 2.58
CA PRO A 79 12.29 -23.37 3.46
C PRO A 79 12.04 -22.02 4.18
N TYR A 80 11.08 -21.97 5.08
CA TYR A 80 10.69 -20.75 5.84
C TYR A 80 11.82 -20.08 6.63
N LEU A 81 12.89 -20.81 6.93
CA LEU A 81 14.06 -20.28 7.63
C LEU A 81 15.12 -19.69 6.68
N SER A 82 14.92 -19.81 5.38
CA SER A 82 15.80 -19.21 4.39
C SER A 82 15.28 -17.83 3.99
N LEU A 83 16.15 -16.83 3.99
CA LEU A 83 15.81 -15.47 3.55
C LEU A 83 15.47 -15.39 2.05
N THR A 84 15.92 -16.34 1.26
CA THR A 84 15.82 -16.25 -0.21
C THR A 84 15.12 -17.42 -0.86
N ALA A 85 15.11 -18.60 -0.27
CA ALA A 85 14.64 -19.81 -0.94
C ALA A 85 13.11 -19.84 -1.16
N GLY A 86 12.32 -19.20 -0.29
CA GLY A 86 10.86 -19.17 -0.43
C GLY A 86 10.38 -18.35 -1.63
N MET A 87 10.94 -17.16 -1.82
CA MET A 87 10.53 -16.22 -2.87
C MET A 87 11.55 -16.12 -4.01
N GLY A 88 12.78 -16.51 -3.77
CA GLY A 88 13.92 -16.37 -4.68
C GLY A 88 14.39 -14.91 -4.81
N TRP A 89 15.59 -14.73 -5.32
CA TRP A 89 16.14 -13.37 -5.54
C TRP A 89 15.29 -12.53 -6.49
N ILE A 90 14.71 -13.16 -7.51
CA ILE A 90 13.87 -12.45 -8.48
C ILE A 90 12.60 -11.92 -7.82
N GLY A 91 11.98 -12.70 -6.96
CA GLY A 91 10.82 -12.24 -6.19
C GLY A 91 11.16 -11.09 -5.25
N ILE A 92 12.29 -11.17 -4.53
CA ILE A 92 12.74 -10.11 -3.63
C ILE A 92 13.02 -8.81 -4.41
N ILE A 93 13.78 -8.88 -5.51
CA ILE A 93 14.06 -7.72 -6.37
C ILE A 93 12.76 -7.13 -6.93
N SER A 94 11.84 -7.98 -7.37
CA SER A 94 10.53 -7.52 -7.84
C SER A 94 9.77 -6.73 -6.77
N TRP A 95 9.72 -7.21 -5.53
CA TRP A 95 9.07 -6.49 -4.44
C TRP A 95 9.75 -5.17 -4.12
N ILE A 96 11.08 -5.11 -4.15
CA ILE A 96 11.82 -3.85 -3.96
C ILE A 96 11.42 -2.85 -5.06
N ILE A 97 11.39 -3.27 -6.33
CA ILE A 97 11.00 -2.42 -7.47
C ILE A 97 9.56 -1.93 -7.31
N VAL A 98 8.64 -2.82 -6.97
CA VAL A 98 7.23 -2.48 -6.77
C VAL A 98 7.06 -1.49 -5.63
N MET A 99 7.74 -1.69 -4.49
CA MET A 99 7.67 -0.78 -3.34
C MET A 99 8.29 0.58 -3.64
N LEU A 100 9.43 0.63 -4.31
CA LEU A 100 10.04 1.88 -4.75
C LEU A 100 9.11 2.65 -5.70
N GLY A 101 8.51 1.96 -6.66
CA GLY A 101 7.54 2.55 -7.59
C GLY A 101 6.30 3.09 -6.88
N ASN A 102 5.78 2.34 -5.91
CA ASN A 102 4.60 2.73 -5.14
C ASN A 102 4.88 3.95 -4.25
N THR A 103 5.98 3.94 -3.50
CA THR A 103 6.25 4.94 -2.46
C THR A 103 6.34 6.37 -3.00
N ASN A 104 6.90 6.57 -4.19
CA ASN A 104 7.10 7.89 -4.77
C ASN A 104 5.95 8.40 -5.65
N SER A 105 4.97 7.57 -5.96
CA SER A 105 3.94 7.89 -6.95
C SER A 105 2.49 7.72 -6.45
N VAL A 106 2.28 7.02 -5.35
CA VAL A 106 0.93 6.84 -4.79
C VAL A 106 0.48 8.09 -4.06
N GLN A 107 -0.69 8.60 -4.47
CA GLN A 107 -1.25 9.85 -3.98
C GLN A 107 -1.32 9.94 -2.44
N GLY A 108 -1.69 8.87 -1.74
CA GLY A 108 -1.77 8.87 -0.29
C GLY A 108 -0.41 9.13 0.39
N VAL A 109 0.68 8.56 -0.13
CA VAL A 109 2.03 8.77 0.39
C VAL A 109 2.52 10.18 0.09
N VAL A 110 2.28 10.67 -1.13
CA VAL A 110 2.64 12.04 -1.53
C VAL A 110 1.90 13.06 -0.67
N GLN A 111 0.60 12.89 -0.42
CA GLN A 111 -0.19 13.78 0.43
C GLN A 111 0.34 13.84 1.85
N ILE A 112 0.75 12.70 2.45
CA ILE A 112 1.37 12.70 3.78
C ILE A 112 2.62 13.58 3.80
N GLY A 113 3.47 13.49 2.77
CA GLY A 113 4.64 14.36 2.64
C GLY A 113 4.28 15.85 2.56
N LEU A 114 3.25 16.18 1.76
CA LEU A 114 2.82 17.56 1.56
C LEU A 114 2.09 18.17 2.78
N THR A 115 1.60 17.37 3.72
CA THR A 115 0.98 17.85 4.98
C THR A 115 1.99 18.15 6.08
N GLY A 116 3.28 17.89 5.84
CA GLY A 116 4.34 18.26 6.78
C GLY A 116 4.39 19.77 7.02
N LYS A 117 4.69 20.19 8.27
CA LYS A 117 4.81 21.60 8.65
C LYS A 117 5.87 22.33 7.80
N ASP A 118 6.93 21.64 7.46
CA ASP A 118 8.03 22.08 6.62
C ASP A 118 8.73 20.87 5.98
N ASP A 119 9.64 21.13 5.03
CA ASP A 119 10.38 20.07 4.31
C ASP A 119 11.22 19.21 5.26
N LYS A 120 11.72 19.79 6.36
CA LYS A 120 12.48 19.07 7.39
C LYS A 120 11.60 18.10 8.16
N ALA A 121 10.40 18.53 8.55
CA ALA A 121 9.43 17.68 9.23
C ALA A 121 8.99 16.52 8.34
N ALA A 122 8.66 16.79 7.08
CA ALA A 122 8.31 15.76 6.11
C ALA A 122 9.44 14.75 5.92
N ARG A 123 10.67 15.22 5.65
CA ARG A 123 11.85 14.35 5.47
C ARG A 123 12.12 13.49 6.70
N ASN A 124 12.13 14.11 7.90
CA ASN A 124 12.40 13.40 9.14
C ASN A 124 11.31 12.38 9.44
N GLY A 125 10.04 12.72 9.17
CA GLY A 125 8.91 11.80 9.30
C GLY A 125 9.09 10.53 8.45
N PHE A 126 9.48 10.67 7.20
CA PHE A 126 9.77 9.51 6.34
C PHE A 126 10.97 8.69 6.81
N ILE A 127 12.06 9.35 7.27
CA ILE A 127 13.24 8.64 7.80
C ILE A 127 12.89 7.87 9.07
N PHE A 128 12.22 8.50 10.03
CA PHE A 128 11.79 7.84 11.26
C PHE A 128 10.79 6.72 11.00
N GLY A 129 9.83 6.94 10.09
CA GLY A 129 8.89 5.90 9.66
C GLY A 129 9.62 4.68 9.08
N ALA A 130 10.58 4.90 8.19
CA ALA A 130 11.38 3.82 7.61
C ALA A 130 12.18 3.06 8.68
N LEU A 131 12.83 3.76 9.61
CA LEU A 131 13.57 3.13 10.71
C LEU A 131 12.68 2.30 11.63
N LEU A 132 11.47 2.77 11.91
CA LEU A 132 10.50 2.03 12.72
C LEU A 132 9.93 0.81 11.98
N MET A 133 9.79 0.85 10.67
CA MET A 133 9.26 -0.30 9.91
C MET A 133 10.20 -1.52 9.93
N VAL A 134 11.50 -1.33 9.98
CA VAL A 134 12.48 -2.43 9.91
C VAL A 134 12.30 -3.44 11.07
N PRO A 135 12.31 -3.06 12.35
CA PRO A 135 12.12 -4.00 13.46
C PRO A 135 10.76 -4.72 13.39
N VAL A 136 9.68 -4.01 13.06
CA VAL A 136 8.34 -4.61 12.95
C VAL A 136 8.31 -5.68 11.87
N GLY A 137 8.94 -5.43 10.72
CA GLY A 137 9.04 -6.42 9.65
C GLY A 137 9.68 -7.73 10.12
N PHE A 138 10.78 -7.65 10.87
CA PHE A 138 11.43 -8.84 11.44
C PHE A 138 10.57 -9.55 12.48
N ILE A 139 9.91 -8.81 13.36
CA ILE A 139 9.03 -9.38 14.40
C ILE A 139 7.82 -10.07 13.75
N CYS A 140 7.21 -9.47 12.76
CA CYS A 140 6.12 -10.09 12.00
C CYS A 140 6.58 -11.33 11.24
N ALA A 141 7.81 -11.36 10.72
CA ALA A 141 8.38 -12.55 10.09
C ALA A 141 8.57 -13.68 11.10
N ILE A 142 9.06 -13.39 12.30
CA ILE A 142 9.18 -14.36 13.40
C ILE A 142 7.80 -14.94 13.77
N LEU A 143 6.79 -14.08 13.94
CA LEU A 143 5.41 -14.52 14.22
C LEU A 143 4.82 -15.32 13.05
N GLY A 144 5.12 -14.96 11.81
CA GLY A 144 4.70 -15.70 10.63
C GLY A 144 5.29 -17.12 10.59
N VAL A 145 6.59 -17.25 10.85
CA VAL A 145 7.27 -18.57 10.96
C VAL A 145 6.71 -19.38 12.12
N ALA A 146 6.51 -18.76 13.30
CA ALA A 146 5.90 -19.41 14.45
C ALA A 146 4.45 -19.85 14.15
N GLY A 147 3.66 -19.00 13.48
CA GLY A 147 2.30 -19.33 13.06
C GLY A 147 2.27 -20.56 12.15
N ARG A 148 3.16 -20.64 11.17
CA ARG A 148 3.26 -21.80 10.30
C ARG A 148 3.71 -23.07 11.04
N ALA A 149 4.67 -22.94 11.97
CA ALA A 149 5.18 -24.06 12.76
C ALA A 149 4.12 -24.65 13.70
N LEU A 150 3.33 -23.79 14.33
CA LEU A 150 2.36 -24.16 15.35
C LEU A 150 0.95 -24.43 14.78
N LEU A 151 0.63 -23.87 13.63
CA LEU A 151 -0.69 -23.92 12.99
C LEU A 151 -0.54 -24.32 11.51
N PRO A 152 -0.06 -25.54 11.22
CA PRO A 152 0.26 -25.94 9.83
C PRO A 152 -0.94 -25.94 8.88
N ASP A 153 -2.15 -26.13 9.41
CA ASP A 153 -3.40 -26.16 8.63
C ASP A 153 -4.05 -24.78 8.45
N ALA A 154 -3.52 -23.74 9.12
CA ALA A 154 -4.07 -22.40 8.99
C ALA A 154 -3.75 -21.79 7.61
N SER A 155 -4.75 -21.15 7.00
CA SER A 155 -4.51 -20.37 5.79
C SER A 155 -3.58 -19.17 6.08
N ALA A 156 -2.81 -18.74 5.08
CA ALA A 156 -1.84 -17.65 5.24
C ALA A 156 -2.47 -16.35 5.78
N SER A 157 -3.72 -16.06 5.43
CA SER A 157 -4.46 -14.89 5.90
C SER A 157 -4.96 -15.00 7.34
N MET A 158 -5.05 -16.23 7.89
CA MET A 158 -5.51 -16.50 9.25
C MET A 158 -4.37 -16.78 10.22
N ALA A 159 -3.16 -17.10 9.75
CA ALA A 159 -2.05 -17.52 10.57
C ALA A 159 -1.67 -16.47 11.65
N LEU A 160 -1.52 -15.20 11.27
CA LEU A 160 -1.20 -14.13 12.22
C LEU A 160 -2.35 -13.86 13.21
N PRO A 161 -3.63 -13.69 12.80
CA PRO A 161 -4.73 -13.59 13.76
C PRO A 161 -4.81 -14.78 14.73
N MET A 162 -4.70 -16.00 14.24
CA MET A 162 -4.81 -17.20 15.07
C MET A 162 -3.66 -17.33 16.08
N ILE A 163 -2.42 -17.01 15.70
CA ILE A 163 -1.31 -17.04 16.65
C ILE A 163 -1.42 -15.93 17.70
N LEU A 164 -1.99 -14.79 17.38
CA LEU A 164 -2.31 -13.73 18.33
C LEU A 164 -3.45 -14.09 19.28
N MET A 165 -4.29 -15.05 18.93
CA MET A 165 -5.29 -15.60 19.85
C MET A 165 -4.70 -16.61 20.84
N SER A 166 -3.49 -17.14 20.62
CA SER A 166 -2.80 -18.05 21.54
C SER A 166 -2.09 -17.34 22.71
N VAL A 167 -1.97 -16.01 22.67
CA VAL A 167 -1.46 -15.21 23.80
C VAL A 167 -2.60 -14.81 24.74
N PRO A 168 -2.31 -14.25 25.96
CA PRO A 168 -3.36 -13.83 26.89
C PRO A 168 -4.43 -12.97 26.20
N PRO A 169 -5.74 -13.21 26.43
CA PRO A 169 -6.85 -12.64 25.64
C PRO A 169 -6.84 -11.11 25.54
N ILE A 170 -6.46 -10.42 26.62
CA ILE A 170 -6.37 -8.96 26.65
C ILE A 170 -5.32 -8.47 25.64
N LEU A 171 -4.14 -9.09 25.65
CA LEU A 171 -3.05 -8.69 24.73
C LEU A 171 -3.38 -9.04 23.29
N GLY A 172 -3.89 -10.24 23.04
CA GLY A 172 -4.32 -10.67 21.71
C GLY A 172 -5.41 -9.76 21.15
N GLY A 173 -6.42 -9.45 21.96
CA GLY A 173 -7.51 -8.55 21.59
C GLY A 173 -7.04 -7.13 21.27
N ILE A 174 -6.21 -6.52 22.11
CA ILE A 174 -5.64 -5.18 21.87
C ILE A 174 -4.79 -5.17 20.60
N THR A 175 -3.92 -6.16 20.43
CA THR A 175 -3.04 -6.25 19.25
C THR A 175 -3.83 -6.40 17.95
N LEU A 176 -4.81 -7.32 17.93
CA LEU A 176 -5.68 -7.54 16.78
C LEU A 176 -6.55 -6.31 16.47
N SER A 177 -7.07 -5.64 17.49
CA SER A 177 -7.83 -4.40 17.32
C SER A 177 -6.96 -3.28 16.76
N GLY A 178 -5.71 -3.16 17.23
CA GLY A 178 -4.72 -2.20 16.71
C GLY A 178 -4.37 -2.48 15.24
N LEU A 179 -4.14 -3.74 14.87
CA LEU A 179 -3.89 -4.15 13.49
C LEU A 179 -5.09 -3.81 12.58
N TRP A 180 -6.30 -4.15 13.01
CA TRP A 180 -7.50 -3.84 12.26
C TRP A 180 -7.71 -2.32 12.09
N ALA A 181 -7.48 -1.55 13.14
CA ALA A 181 -7.57 -0.10 13.09
C ALA A 181 -6.51 0.53 12.17
N ALA A 182 -5.31 -0.04 12.08
CA ALA A 182 -4.27 0.41 11.15
C ALA A 182 -4.61 0.12 9.69
N ASP A 183 -5.15 -1.07 9.41
CA ASP A 183 -5.66 -1.41 8.07
C ASP A 183 -6.74 -0.41 7.65
N MET A 184 -7.64 -0.06 8.57
CA MET A 184 -8.66 0.95 8.35
C MET A 184 -8.05 2.33 8.06
N GLY A 185 -7.06 2.75 8.83
CA GLY A 185 -6.38 4.04 8.63
C GLY A 185 -5.73 4.15 7.24
N THR A 186 -5.04 3.09 6.81
CA THR A 186 -4.40 3.02 5.50
C THR A 186 -5.43 3.11 4.37
N GLY A 187 -6.47 2.31 4.44
CA GLY A 187 -7.46 2.30 3.39
C GLY A 187 -8.31 3.57 3.33
N CYS A 188 -8.68 4.15 4.47
CA CYS A 188 -9.34 5.46 4.50
C CYS A 188 -8.47 6.53 3.83
N SER A 189 -7.16 6.54 4.09
CA SER A 189 -6.23 7.48 3.45
C SER A 189 -6.19 7.32 1.93
N MET A 190 -6.18 6.09 1.44
CA MET A 190 -6.19 5.81 0.00
C MET A 190 -7.52 6.22 -0.66
N ILE A 191 -8.65 5.94 -0.03
CA ILE A 191 -9.97 6.33 -0.55
C ILE A 191 -10.14 7.85 -0.54
N ILE A 192 -9.69 8.54 0.51
CA ILE A 192 -9.73 10.00 0.59
C ILE A 192 -8.81 10.59 -0.50
N GLY A 193 -7.62 10.05 -0.69
CA GLY A 193 -6.71 10.46 -1.76
C GLY A 193 -7.32 10.30 -3.15
N LEU A 194 -7.93 9.14 -3.43
CA LEU A 194 -8.65 8.87 -4.67
C LEU A 194 -9.81 9.85 -4.86
N SER A 195 -10.65 10.05 -3.84
CA SER A 195 -11.81 10.93 -3.93
C SER A 195 -11.41 12.38 -4.18
N THR A 196 -10.33 12.84 -3.57
CA THR A 196 -9.78 14.18 -3.79
C THR A 196 -9.33 14.34 -5.24
N THR A 197 -8.57 13.38 -5.77
CA THR A 197 -8.11 13.41 -7.16
C THR A 197 -9.29 13.38 -8.14
N VAL A 198 -10.26 12.49 -7.94
CA VAL A 198 -11.46 12.42 -8.80
C VAL A 198 -12.27 13.72 -8.73
N SER A 199 -12.43 14.28 -7.53
CA SER A 199 -13.19 15.53 -7.36
C SER A 199 -12.49 16.70 -8.05
N THR A 200 -11.21 16.92 -7.74
CA THR A 200 -10.47 18.12 -8.18
C THR A 200 -10.08 18.03 -9.65
N ASP A 201 -9.60 16.89 -10.09
CA ASP A 201 -9.00 16.75 -11.42
C ASP A 201 -10.00 16.32 -12.50
N ILE A 202 -11.09 15.64 -12.11
CA ILE A 202 -12.12 15.19 -13.04
C ILE A 202 -13.40 16.03 -12.87
N VAL A 203 -14.07 15.90 -11.72
CA VAL A 203 -15.44 16.45 -11.59
C VAL A 203 -15.46 17.97 -11.66
N TYR A 204 -14.55 18.64 -10.93
CA TYR A 204 -14.53 20.11 -10.93
C TYR A 204 -14.04 20.66 -12.27
N LYS A 205 -13.04 20.06 -12.89
CA LYS A 205 -12.55 20.50 -14.22
C LYS A 205 -13.57 20.26 -15.33
N LEU A 206 -14.23 19.09 -15.37
CA LEU A 206 -15.30 18.82 -16.34
C LEU A 206 -16.49 19.77 -16.20
N ASN A 207 -16.79 20.20 -14.98
CA ASN A 207 -17.86 21.17 -14.73
C ASN A 207 -17.38 22.62 -14.76
N CYS A 208 -16.23 22.91 -15.39
CA CYS A 208 -15.64 24.24 -15.52
C CYS A 208 -15.56 25.01 -14.18
N ASN A 209 -15.32 24.34 -13.07
CA ASN A 209 -15.27 24.87 -11.71
C ASN A 209 -16.56 25.61 -11.27
N LYS A 210 -17.71 25.31 -11.88
CA LYS A 210 -19.00 25.94 -11.56
C LYS A 210 -19.69 25.38 -10.31
N ILE A 211 -19.12 24.38 -9.65
CA ILE A 211 -19.68 23.77 -8.44
C ILE A 211 -19.50 24.75 -7.26
N PRO A 212 -20.60 25.20 -6.62
CA PRO A 212 -20.53 26.07 -5.45
C PRO A 212 -19.73 25.43 -4.32
N GLU A 213 -18.99 26.22 -3.55
CA GLU A 213 -18.22 25.75 -2.39
C GLU A 213 -19.05 24.92 -1.42
N SER A 214 -20.30 25.34 -1.17
CA SER A 214 -21.24 24.63 -0.30
C SER A 214 -21.56 23.20 -0.75
N LYS A 215 -21.41 22.89 -2.04
CA LYS A 215 -21.70 21.56 -2.60
C LYS A 215 -20.43 20.70 -2.77
N LYS A 216 -19.23 21.28 -2.72
CA LYS A 216 -17.98 20.54 -2.89
C LYS A 216 -17.80 19.42 -1.87
N MET A 217 -18.14 19.69 -0.60
CA MET A 217 -18.09 18.68 0.46
C MET A 217 -19.03 17.49 0.15
N LEU A 218 -20.25 17.77 -0.31
CA LEU A 218 -21.21 16.72 -0.67
C LEU A 218 -20.69 15.89 -1.86
N VAL A 219 -20.14 16.53 -2.87
CA VAL A 219 -19.57 15.85 -4.03
C VAL A 219 -18.43 14.93 -3.60
N ASN A 220 -17.52 15.41 -2.73
CA ASN A 220 -16.45 14.57 -2.20
C ASN A 220 -16.99 13.36 -1.43
N LYS A 221 -17.98 13.54 -0.58
CA LYS A 221 -18.60 12.44 0.17
C LYS A 221 -19.24 11.39 -0.74
N VAL A 222 -19.94 11.83 -1.80
CA VAL A 222 -20.52 10.93 -2.79
C VAL A 222 -19.43 10.13 -3.51
N ILE A 223 -18.33 10.77 -3.90
CA ILE A 223 -17.22 10.10 -4.55
C ILE A 223 -16.55 9.10 -3.59
N VAL A 224 -16.38 9.44 -2.31
CA VAL A 224 -15.88 8.49 -1.29
C VAL A 224 -16.75 7.25 -1.23
N VAL A 225 -18.08 7.41 -1.15
CA VAL A 225 -19.02 6.28 -1.10
C VAL A 225 -18.92 5.42 -2.36
N LEU A 226 -18.96 6.02 -3.54
CA LEU A 226 -18.86 5.31 -4.81
C LEU A 226 -17.52 4.58 -4.94
N SER A 227 -16.41 5.24 -4.61
CA SER A 227 -15.07 4.62 -4.63
C SER A 227 -14.97 3.46 -3.64
N SER A 228 -15.56 3.59 -2.45
CA SER A 228 -15.59 2.51 -1.46
C SER A 228 -16.36 1.29 -1.94
N ILE A 229 -17.52 1.49 -2.57
CA ILE A 229 -18.33 0.40 -3.15
C ILE A 229 -17.55 -0.31 -4.26
N ILE A 230 -16.94 0.43 -5.18
CA ILE A 230 -16.13 -0.15 -6.26
C ILE A 230 -14.97 -0.95 -5.67
N THR A 231 -14.27 -0.40 -4.66
CA THR A 231 -13.16 -1.08 -3.99
C THR A 231 -13.63 -2.39 -3.34
N TYR A 232 -14.78 -2.39 -2.67
CA TYR A 232 -15.35 -3.59 -2.08
C TYR A 232 -15.67 -4.67 -3.13
N LEU A 233 -16.32 -4.29 -4.23
CA LEU A 233 -16.65 -5.22 -5.32
C LEU A 233 -15.38 -5.83 -5.94
N ILE A 234 -14.32 -5.05 -6.11
CA ILE A 234 -13.03 -5.56 -6.60
C ILE A 234 -12.41 -6.48 -5.56
N ALA A 235 -12.40 -6.11 -4.29
CA ALA A 235 -11.78 -6.89 -3.22
C ALA A 235 -12.40 -8.29 -3.05
N THR A 236 -13.71 -8.42 -3.25
CA THR A 236 -14.41 -9.71 -3.17
C THR A 236 -14.04 -10.68 -4.31
N GLN A 237 -13.47 -10.18 -5.39
CA GLN A 237 -13.02 -11.00 -6.53
C GLN A 237 -11.53 -11.38 -6.44
N MET A 238 -10.81 -10.86 -5.45
CA MET A 238 -9.38 -11.10 -5.32
C MET A 238 -9.11 -12.38 -4.52
N GLY A 239 -8.18 -13.21 -5.03
CA GLY A 239 -7.70 -14.41 -4.37
C GLY A 239 -6.65 -14.14 -3.29
N ALA A 240 -5.41 -14.63 -3.46
CA ALA A 240 -4.34 -14.44 -2.48
C ALA A 240 -3.99 -12.95 -2.31
N ILE A 241 -4.00 -12.48 -1.06
CA ILE A 241 -3.75 -11.07 -0.70
C ILE A 241 -2.42 -10.58 -1.26
N LEU A 242 -1.36 -11.36 -1.15
CA LEU A 242 -0.01 -10.97 -1.58
C LEU A 242 0.08 -10.77 -3.09
N ASP A 243 -0.54 -11.65 -3.89
CA ASP A 243 -0.60 -11.53 -5.34
C ASP A 243 -1.44 -10.31 -5.78
N ALA A 244 -2.59 -10.11 -5.14
CA ALA A 244 -3.43 -8.96 -5.38
C ALA A 244 -2.72 -7.64 -5.07
N MET A 245 -2.00 -7.56 -3.94
CA MET A 245 -1.19 -6.40 -3.57
C MET A 245 -0.08 -6.16 -4.60
N GLN A 246 0.66 -7.19 -4.99
CA GLN A 246 1.76 -7.04 -5.94
C GLN A 246 1.26 -6.52 -7.29
N LYS A 247 0.13 -7.02 -7.78
CA LYS A 247 -0.49 -6.54 -9.03
C LYS A 247 -0.94 -5.08 -8.91
N ALA A 248 -1.67 -4.75 -7.85
CA ALA A 248 -2.18 -3.40 -7.63
C ALA A 248 -1.06 -2.36 -7.49
N LEU A 249 -0.04 -2.66 -6.67
CA LEU A 249 1.09 -1.76 -6.45
C LEU A 249 2.02 -1.64 -7.67
N SER A 250 2.10 -2.67 -8.51
CA SER A 250 2.89 -2.64 -9.74
C SER A 250 2.39 -1.59 -10.74
N LEU A 251 1.10 -1.26 -10.73
CA LEU A 251 0.54 -0.20 -11.59
C LEU A 251 1.22 1.15 -11.32
N ALA A 252 1.64 1.41 -10.10
CA ALA A 252 2.33 2.62 -9.70
C ALA A 252 3.74 2.78 -10.30
N ILE A 253 4.34 1.72 -10.86
CA ILE A 253 5.65 1.80 -11.52
C ILE A 253 5.61 2.74 -12.71
N GLY A 254 4.52 2.75 -13.49
CA GLY A 254 4.36 3.68 -14.61
C GLY A 254 4.37 5.14 -14.17
N THR A 255 3.63 5.47 -13.13
CA THR A 255 3.61 6.83 -12.56
C THR A 255 4.95 7.21 -11.90
N SER A 256 5.66 6.24 -11.35
CA SER A 256 6.99 6.43 -10.78
C SER A 256 8.01 6.94 -11.80
N PHE A 257 8.02 6.42 -13.02
CA PHE A 257 8.87 6.94 -14.11
C PHE A 257 8.59 8.41 -14.39
N ILE A 258 7.33 8.82 -14.34
CA ILE A 258 6.95 10.21 -14.59
C ILE A 258 7.42 11.12 -13.46
N VAL A 259 7.22 10.71 -12.21
CA VAL A 259 7.64 11.48 -11.04
C VAL A 259 9.17 11.60 -10.99
N ILE A 260 9.88 10.49 -11.08
CA ILE A 260 11.35 10.47 -11.05
C ILE A 260 11.91 11.22 -12.27
N GLY A 261 11.40 10.94 -13.46
CA GLY A 261 11.83 11.59 -14.69
C GLY A 261 11.58 13.09 -14.67
N GLY A 262 10.38 13.51 -14.27
CA GLY A 262 10.02 14.93 -14.22
C GLY A 262 10.79 15.73 -13.16
N LEU A 263 11.09 15.12 -12.01
CA LEU A 263 11.81 15.79 -10.92
C LEU A 263 13.33 15.76 -11.09
N LEU A 264 13.89 14.60 -11.42
CA LEU A 264 15.36 14.43 -11.47
C LEU A 264 15.94 14.67 -12.86
N PHE A 265 15.17 14.38 -13.92
CA PHE A 265 15.62 14.47 -15.30
C PHE A 265 14.64 15.28 -16.19
N PRO A 266 14.30 16.54 -15.81
CA PRO A 266 13.31 17.32 -16.55
C PRO A 266 13.71 17.57 -18.00
N GLY A 267 15.00 17.80 -18.27
CA GLY A 267 15.52 17.99 -19.62
C GLY A 267 15.49 16.74 -20.52
N PHE A 268 15.29 15.57 -19.93
CA PHE A 268 15.08 14.31 -20.66
C PHE A 268 13.60 13.99 -20.84
N SER A 269 12.79 14.23 -19.82
CA SER A 269 11.37 13.84 -19.78
C SER A 269 10.49 14.67 -20.71
N SER A 270 9.44 14.05 -21.26
CA SER A 270 8.43 14.73 -22.06
C SER A 270 7.01 14.42 -21.59
N ARG A 271 6.05 15.32 -21.93
CA ARG A 271 4.63 15.10 -21.62
C ARG A 271 4.05 13.88 -22.32
N LYS A 272 4.47 13.64 -23.57
CA LYS A 272 4.03 12.47 -24.33
C LYS A 272 4.56 11.19 -23.74
N ALA A 273 5.84 11.19 -23.27
CA ALA A 273 6.40 10.05 -22.56
C ALA A 273 5.59 9.72 -21.31
N GLY A 274 5.22 10.73 -20.51
CA GLY A 274 4.36 10.54 -19.35
C GLY A 274 3.02 9.89 -19.69
N PHE A 275 2.31 10.43 -20.68
CA PHE A 275 1.01 9.90 -21.10
C PHE A 275 1.11 8.45 -21.57
N TRP A 276 2.02 8.15 -22.48
CA TRP A 276 2.16 6.81 -23.05
C TRP A 276 2.66 5.80 -22.01
N THR A 277 3.46 6.21 -21.05
CA THR A 277 3.91 5.33 -19.95
C THR A 277 2.74 4.92 -19.05
N ILE A 278 1.81 5.85 -18.75
CA ILE A 278 0.58 5.49 -18.01
C ILE A 278 -0.28 4.52 -18.83
N MET A 279 -0.49 4.82 -20.11
CA MET A 279 -1.26 3.91 -20.99
C MET A 279 -0.60 2.53 -21.05
N THR A 280 0.72 2.47 -21.16
CA THR A 280 1.47 1.21 -21.15
C THR A 280 1.31 0.48 -19.83
N SER A 281 1.30 1.17 -18.68
CA SER A 281 1.13 0.49 -17.39
C SER A 281 -0.26 -0.16 -17.29
N ILE A 282 -1.31 0.50 -17.76
CA ILE A 282 -2.68 -0.06 -17.81
C ILE A 282 -2.74 -1.27 -18.74
N VAL A 283 -2.20 -1.14 -19.96
CA VAL A 283 -2.20 -2.24 -20.93
C VAL A 283 -1.35 -3.41 -20.42
N SER A 284 -0.22 -3.15 -19.79
CA SER A 284 0.67 -4.18 -19.27
C SER A 284 0.04 -4.99 -18.14
N ILE A 285 -0.69 -4.35 -17.21
CA ILE A 285 -1.37 -5.12 -16.15
C ILE A 285 -2.51 -5.97 -16.72
N ILE A 286 -3.22 -5.50 -17.72
CA ILE A 286 -4.24 -6.28 -18.43
C ILE A 286 -3.58 -7.45 -19.17
N ALA A 287 -2.50 -7.19 -19.90
CA ALA A 287 -1.76 -8.23 -20.63
C ALA A 287 -1.21 -9.30 -19.67
N TRP A 288 -0.68 -8.92 -18.51
CA TRP A 288 -0.19 -9.87 -17.50
C TRP A 288 -1.26 -10.85 -17.02
N ASN A 289 -2.52 -10.39 -16.88
CA ASN A 289 -3.61 -11.25 -16.43
C ASN A 289 -4.20 -12.13 -17.56
N ILE A 290 -4.07 -11.70 -18.82
CA ILE A 290 -4.68 -12.42 -19.97
C ILE A 290 -3.67 -13.35 -20.64
N VAL A 291 -2.37 -13.02 -20.63
CA VAL A 291 -1.35 -13.75 -21.38
C VAL A 291 -0.43 -14.56 -20.43
N PRO A 292 -0.72 -15.86 -20.19
CA PRO A 292 0.05 -16.70 -19.28
C PRO A 292 1.54 -16.84 -19.67
N ALA A 293 1.85 -16.69 -20.97
CA ALA A 293 3.22 -16.79 -21.51
C ALA A 293 4.18 -15.71 -20.98
N LEU A 294 3.67 -14.63 -20.39
CA LEU A 294 4.51 -13.57 -19.81
C LEU A 294 5.17 -14.01 -18.50
N THR A 295 4.49 -14.84 -17.70
CA THR A 295 4.99 -15.30 -16.40
C THR A 295 6.33 -16.04 -16.47
N PRO A 296 6.53 -17.05 -17.35
CA PRO A 296 7.81 -17.74 -17.45
C PRO A 296 8.95 -16.84 -17.98
N VAL A 297 8.62 -15.83 -18.80
CA VAL A 297 9.61 -14.91 -19.37
C VAL A 297 10.09 -13.91 -18.34
N PHE A 298 9.18 -13.18 -17.71
CA PHE A 298 9.52 -12.10 -16.79
C PHE A 298 9.59 -12.54 -15.33
N LYS A 299 9.08 -13.73 -14.99
CA LYS A 299 9.04 -14.34 -13.66
C LYS A 299 8.28 -13.52 -12.60
N SER A 300 8.06 -12.22 -12.81
CA SER A 300 7.27 -11.37 -11.91
C SER A 300 6.67 -10.17 -12.64
N ILE A 301 5.51 -9.73 -12.17
CA ILE A 301 4.82 -8.57 -12.71
C ILE A 301 5.62 -7.28 -12.52
N GLY A 302 6.35 -7.12 -11.41
CA GLY A 302 7.17 -5.92 -11.16
C GLY A 302 8.27 -5.75 -12.20
N LEU A 303 8.95 -6.83 -12.59
CA LEU A 303 9.97 -6.79 -13.65
C LEU A 303 9.35 -6.54 -15.01
N PHE A 304 8.20 -7.13 -15.30
CA PHE A 304 7.48 -6.87 -16.55
C PHE A 304 7.07 -5.40 -16.68
N MET A 305 6.49 -4.83 -15.62
CA MET A 305 6.09 -3.42 -15.59
C MET A 305 7.31 -2.48 -15.69
N LEU A 306 8.40 -2.81 -15.00
CA LEU A 306 9.64 -2.04 -15.10
C LEU A 306 10.17 -2.02 -16.54
N ALA A 307 10.22 -3.17 -17.21
CA ALA A 307 10.72 -3.30 -18.57
C ALA A 307 9.81 -2.56 -19.57
N THR A 308 8.51 -2.78 -19.54
CA THR A 308 7.58 -2.19 -20.50
C THR A 308 7.42 -0.68 -20.32
N CYS A 309 7.14 -0.23 -19.09
CA CYS A 309 6.99 1.19 -18.79
C CYS A 309 8.31 1.96 -18.95
N GLY A 310 9.43 1.36 -18.52
CA GLY A 310 10.75 1.95 -18.69
C GLY A 310 11.14 2.11 -20.15
N ALA A 311 10.95 1.07 -20.95
CA ALA A 311 11.22 1.14 -22.38
C ALA A 311 10.40 2.24 -23.07
N VAL A 312 9.10 2.28 -22.85
CA VAL A 312 8.21 3.29 -23.45
C VAL A 312 8.59 4.70 -22.99
N PHE A 313 8.83 4.89 -21.68
CA PHE A 313 9.25 6.18 -21.15
C PHE A 313 10.55 6.67 -21.80
N ILE A 314 11.58 5.82 -21.86
CA ILE A 314 12.87 6.17 -22.43
C ILE A 314 12.77 6.44 -23.93
N ILE A 315 12.15 5.55 -24.70
CA ILE A 315 12.04 5.69 -26.16
C ILE A 315 11.30 6.98 -26.51
N ILE A 316 10.15 7.24 -25.91
CA ILE A 316 9.38 8.43 -26.23
C ILE A 316 10.10 9.69 -25.72
N SER A 317 10.75 9.62 -24.57
CA SER A 317 11.57 10.74 -24.08
C SER A 317 12.74 11.05 -25.00
N LEU A 318 13.30 10.09 -25.69
CA LEU A 318 14.38 10.33 -26.67
C LEU A 318 13.85 10.94 -27.98
N VAL A 319 12.70 10.48 -28.45
CA VAL A 319 12.13 10.90 -29.74
C VAL A 319 11.42 12.25 -29.65
N ASP A 320 10.75 12.55 -28.55
CA ASP A 320 9.96 13.78 -28.41
C ASP A 320 10.89 14.98 -28.13
N SER A 321 10.72 16.02 -28.89
CA SER A 321 11.48 17.29 -28.76
C SER A 321 10.96 18.20 -27.64
N GLU A 322 9.68 18.06 -27.25
CA GLU A 322 9.07 18.86 -26.19
C GLU A 322 9.43 18.34 -24.80
N LYS A 323 10.46 18.93 -24.20
CA LYS A 323 10.92 18.55 -22.86
C LYS A 323 10.16 19.26 -21.73
N VAL A 324 10.08 18.62 -20.56
CA VAL A 324 9.50 19.22 -19.37
C VAL A 324 10.41 20.33 -18.85
N LYS A 325 9.85 21.49 -18.51
CA LYS A 325 10.60 22.58 -17.87
C LYS A 325 11.00 22.14 -16.46
N GLY A 326 12.25 22.34 -16.10
CA GLY A 326 12.77 21.94 -14.80
C GLY A 326 12.07 22.61 -13.62
N THR A 327 12.12 21.97 -12.48
CA THR A 327 11.46 22.42 -11.22
C THR A 327 11.86 23.83 -10.82
N SER A 328 13.11 24.26 -11.10
CA SER A 328 13.56 25.64 -10.87
C SER A 328 12.75 26.68 -11.65
N ALA A 329 12.38 26.37 -12.90
CA ALA A 329 11.57 27.26 -13.73
C ALA A 329 10.11 27.34 -13.23
N VAL A 330 9.57 26.22 -12.70
CA VAL A 330 8.21 26.18 -12.13
C VAL A 330 8.16 26.96 -10.79
N ILE A 331 9.16 26.82 -9.94
CA ILE A 331 9.25 27.57 -8.67
C ILE A 331 9.40 29.07 -8.94
N THR A 332 10.19 29.45 -9.94
CA THR A 332 10.37 30.85 -10.31
C THR A 332 9.07 31.46 -10.85
N THR A 333 8.33 30.75 -11.71
CA THR A 333 7.03 31.20 -12.20
C THR A 333 5.96 31.27 -11.09
N ALA A 334 5.94 30.34 -10.16
CA ALA A 334 5.04 30.37 -9.02
C ALA A 334 5.34 31.55 -8.06
N LYS A 335 6.62 31.82 -7.81
CA LYS A 335 7.03 33.01 -7.00
C LYS A 335 6.69 34.32 -7.69
N LEU A 336 6.86 34.42 -9.01
CA LEU A 336 6.48 35.61 -9.77
C LEU A 336 4.97 35.84 -9.80
N ALA A 337 4.18 34.78 -9.83
CA ALA A 337 2.72 34.87 -9.73
C ALA A 337 2.25 35.35 -8.34
N GLN A 338 2.89 34.90 -7.27
CA GLN A 338 2.59 35.34 -5.89
C GLN A 338 3.02 36.78 -5.59
N THR A 339 3.98 37.34 -6.33
CA THR A 339 4.41 38.74 -6.19
C THR A 339 3.61 39.70 -7.07
N ALA A 340 2.72 39.18 -7.92
CA ALA A 340 1.86 39.97 -8.80
C ALA A 340 0.41 40.10 -8.30
N GLU A 341 0.06 39.45 -7.19
CA GLU A 341 -1.15 39.60 -6.39
C GLU A 341 -0.86 40.51 -5.17
#